data_7e58cd3f4ed257a77fb7d0fb0d2feb31
#
_entry.id   7e58cd3f4ed257a77fb7d0fb0d2feb31
#
_cell.length_a   1.000
_cell.length_b   1.000
_cell.length_c   1.000
_cell.angle_alpha   90.00
_cell.angle_beta   90.00
_cell.angle_gamma   90.00
#
_symmetry.space_group_name_H-M   'P 1'
#
loop_
_entity.id
_entity.type
_entity.pdbx_description
1 polymer ?
#
loop_
_entity_poly.entity_id
_entity_poly.type
_entity_poly.pdbx_seq_one_letter_code
_entity_poly.pdbx_strand_id
1 'polypeptide(L)'
;CDLLINIGARFDDRITGKIDEFSPKSKKVHIDIDPSSINKIIKVDLAIVGDVNEVLKATVKTISQKKNGFKNSNKQNVSKWWEKIEKWREKDSLGFINSKETIKPQHAVQRLYELTKNQDTFITTEVGQHQMWAAQHYKFNKPNRWMTSGGLGTMGYGLPAAVGVQIAHPDKLVIDIAGEASVLMTMQEMSTAVQYNLPIKIFVLNNQYMGMVRQWQELLHEKNYSESYSEALPDFVKLAEALSLIHISEPTRLRS
;
A
#
# COMPACT_ATOMS: atom_id res chain seq x y z
N CYS A 1 9.76 -6.68 -21.23
CA CYS A 1 10.54 -5.49 -21.57
C CYS A 1 11.96 -5.90 -22.02
N ASP A 2 12.62 -5.01 -22.70
CA ASP A 2 14.01 -5.14 -23.15
C ASP A 2 15.00 -4.41 -22.21
N LEU A 3 14.50 -3.43 -21.46
CA LEU A 3 15.24 -2.72 -20.42
C LEU A 3 14.38 -2.60 -19.16
N LEU A 4 14.93 -2.99 -18.02
CA LEU A 4 14.33 -2.85 -16.71
C LEU A 4 15.22 -1.93 -15.87
N ILE A 5 14.69 -0.80 -15.43
CA ILE A 5 15.38 0.14 -14.54
C ILE A 5 14.74 0.04 -13.17
N ASN A 6 15.48 -0.45 -12.20
CA ASN A 6 15.09 -0.54 -10.81
C ASN A 6 15.69 0.63 -10.02
N ILE A 7 14.86 1.38 -9.34
CA ILE A 7 15.26 2.56 -8.56
C ILE A 7 14.78 2.38 -7.12
N GLY A 8 15.71 2.16 -6.19
CA GLY A 8 15.45 2.04 -4.77
C GLY A 8 14.60 0.83 -4.35
N ALA A 9 14.45 -0.17 -5.22
CA ALA A 9 13.74 -1.39 -4.90
C ALA A 9 14.70 -2.57 -4.79
N ARG A 10 14.49 -3.45 -3.82
CA ARG A 10 15.44 -4.50 -3.43
C ARG A 10 15.28 -5.83 -4.15
N PHE A 11 14.42 -5.93 -5.15
CA PHE A 11 14.11 -7.19 -5.84
C PHE A 11 13.70 -8.32 -4.88
N ASP A 12 12.80 -8.05 -3.96
CA ASP A 12 12.29 -9.09 -3.05
C ASP A 12 11.39 -10.12 -3.76
N ASP A 13 11.10 -11.20 -3.07
CA ASP A 13 10.32 -12.33 -3.60
C ASP A 13 8.89 -11.96 -4.03
N ARG A 14 8.31 -10.90 -3.43
CA ARG A 14 6.97 -10.39 -3.81
C ARG A 14 6.98 -9.75 -5.21
N ILE A 15 8.13 -9.27 -5.64
CA ILE A 15 8.32 -8.66 -6.96
C ILE A 15 8.82 -9.70 -7.96
N THR A 16 9.82 -10.49 -7.58
CA THR A 16 10.53 -11.37 -8.52
C THR A 16 9.82 -12.69 -8.79
N GLY A 17 9.12 -13.23 -7.79
CA GLY A 17 8.65 -14.60 -7.88
C GLY A 17 9.82 -15.57 -8.17
N LYS A 18 9.68 -16.42 -9.18
CA LYS A 18 10.73 -17.33 -9.60
C LYS A 18 11.87 -16.56 -10.28
N ILE A 19 13.02 -16.56 -9.63
CA ILE A 19 14.16 -15.71 -9.98
C ILE A 19 14.65 -15.93 -11.42
N ASP A 20 14.74 -17.18 -11.85
CA ASP A 20 15.21 -17.55 -13.20
C ASP A 20 14.26 -17.09 -14.32
N GLU A 21 13.00 -16.86 -13.98
CA GLU A 21 11.96 -16.40 -14.91
C GLU A 21 11.71 -14.88 -14.82
N PHE A 22 12.34 -14.20 -13.88
CA PHE A 22 12.18 -12.76 -13.70
C PHE A 22 12.83 -11.95 -14.82
N SER A 23 12.03 -11.58 -15.82
CA SER A 23 12.47 -10.75 -16.94
C SER A 23 13.81 -11.20 -17.58
N PRO A 24 13.95 -12.48 -18.02
CA PRO A 24 15.23 -13.05 -18.40
C PRO A 24 15.84 -12.41 -19.66
N LYS A 25 15.02 -11.76 -20.48
CA LYS A 25 15.45 -11.14 -21.76
C LYS A 25 15.80 -9.66 -21.63
N SER A 26 15.57 -9.04 -20.47
CA SER A 26 15.84 -7.60 -20.27
C SER A 26 17.26 -7.35 -19.83
N LYS A 27 17.83 -6.23 -20.30
CA LYS A 27 18.93 -5.58 -19.61
C LYS A 27 18.44 -4.96 -18.33
N LYS A 28 19.22 -5.05 -17.27
CA LYS A 28 18.82 -4.61 -15.92
C LYS A 28 19.75 -3.54 -15.40
N VAL A 29 19.19 -2.41 -15.02
CA VAL A 29 19.89 -1.33 -14.33
C VAL A 29 19.35 -1.26 -12.90
N HIS A 30 20.23 -1.24 -11.90
CA HIS A 30 19.84 -1.07 -10.50
C HIS A 30 20.48 0.17 -9.91
N ILE A 31 19.67 1.09 -9.47
CA ILE A 31 20.07 2.32 -8.78
C ILE A 31 19.62 2.18 -7.33
N ASP A 32 20.57 2.14 -6.41
CA ASP A 32 20.29 2.04 -4.98
C ASP A 32 21.34 2.78 -4.17
N ILE A 33 20.95 3.32 -3.03
CA ILE A 33 21.89 3.96 -2.11
C ILE A 33 22.68 2.93 -1.29
N ASP A 34 22.07 1.74 -1.09
CA ASP A 34 22.68 0.64 -0.34
C ASP A 34 23.43 -0.32 -1.27
N PRO A 35 24.77 -0.35 -1.23
CA PRO A 35 25.55 -1.25 -2.06
C PRO A 35 25.28 -2.74 -1.76
N SER A 36 24.79 -3.07 -0.56
CA SER A 36 24.48 -4.46 -0.18
C SER A 36 23.23 -5.01 -0.89
N SER A 37 22.37 -4.15 -1.40
CA SER A 37 21.19 -4.52 -2.21
C SER A 37 21.56 -4.92 -3.64
N ILE A 38 22.69 -4.44 -4.14
CA ILE A 38 23.12 -4.69 -5.52
C ILE A 38 23.55 -6.15 -5.71
N ASN A 39 23.00 -6.77 -6.77
CA ASN A 39 23.27 -8.17 -7.11
C ASN A 39 22.93 -9.20 -6.02
N LYS A 40 22.18 -8.80 -5.00
CA LYS A 40 21.82 -9.69 -3.89
C LYS A 40 20.89 -10.81 -4.33
N ILE A 41 19.85 -10.48 -5.07
CA ILE A 41 18.83 -11.45 -5.53
C ILE A 41 18.90 -11.59 -7.05
N ILE A 42 18.80 -10.48 -7.78
CA ILE A 42 18.86 -10.45 -9.24
C ILE A 42 20.21 -9.88 -9.67
N LYS A 43 20.91 -10.59 -10.55
CA LYS A 43 22.11 -10.07 -11.21
C LYS A 43 21.72 -8.99 -12.20
N VAL A 44 22.41 -7.86 -12.17
CA VAL A 44 22.13 -6.70 -13.01
C VAL A 44 23.27 -6.42 -13.98
N ASP A 45 22.94 -5.86 -15.15
CA ASP A 45 23.94 -5.50 -16.17
C ASP A 45 24.67 -4.21 -15.80
N LEU A 46 23.99 -3.28 -15.13
CA LEU A 46 24.55 -2.01 -14.67
C LEU A 46 24.08 -1.71 -13.25
N ALA A 47 25.01 -1.54 -12.34
CA ALA A 47 24.80 -1.09 -10.98
C ALA A 47 25.21 0.37 -10.82
N ILE A 48 24.37 1.19 -10.18
CA ILE A 48 24.70 2.57 -9.84
C ILE A 48 24.39 2.75 -8.34
N VAL A 49 25.45 2.85 -7.54
CA VAL A 49 25.31 3.12 -6.11
C VAL A 49 25.33 4.63 -5.88
N GLY A 50 24.26 5.17 -5.30
CA GLY A 50 24.15 6.60 -5.04
C GLY A 50 22.74 7.05 -4.70
N ASP A 51 22.65 8.30 -4.23
CA ASP A 51 21.38 8.95 -4.00
C ASP A 51 20.58 9.10 -5.30
N VAL A 52 19.32 8.70 -5.28
CA VAL A 52 18.45 8.68 -6.47
C VAL A 52 18.29 10.06 -7.11
N ASN A 53 18.22 11.12 -6.31
CA ASN A 53 18.03 12.46 -6.82
C ASN A 53 19.27 12.93 -7.63
N GLU A 54 20.46 12.63 -7.12
CA GLU A 54 21.71 12.97 -7.81
C GLU A 54 21.90 12.14 -9.08
N VAL A 55 21.61 10.84 -9.02
CA VAL A 55 21.68 9.94 -10.18
C VAL A 55 20.68 10.37 -11.26
N LEU A 56 19.45 10.71 -10.89
CA LEU A 56 18.42 11.14 -11.85
C LEU A 56 18.77 12.51 -12.47
N LYS A 57 19.27 13.48 -11.69
CA LYS A 57 19.77 14.77 -12.23
C LYS A 57 20.89 14.55 -13.28
N ALA A 58 21.86 13.71 -12.94
CA ALA A 58 22.96 13.40 -13.86
C ALA A 58 22.46 12.69 -15.14
N THR A 59 21.52 11.76 -14.98
CA THR A 59 20.89 11.02 -16.10
C THR A 59 20.14 11.97 -17.03
N VAL A 60 19.28 12.84 -16.50
CA VAL A 60 18.53 13.84 -17.29
C VAL A 60 19.47 14.79 -18.01
N LYS A 61 20.53 15.28 -17.35
CA LYS A 61 21.57 16.12 -17.95
C LYS A 61 22.23 15.43 -19.14
N THR A 62 22.65 14.17 -18.96
CA THR A 62 23.31 13.36 -19.99
C THR A 62 22.40 13.13 -21.21
N ILE A 63 21.13 12.79 -20.97
CA ILE A 63 20.14 12.58 -22.04
C ILE A 63 19.88 13.89 -22.80
N SER A 64 19.76 15.02 -22.09
CA SER A 64 19.52 16.33 -22.69
C SER A 64 20.68 16.79 -23.59
N GLN A 65 21.92 16.44 -23.24
CA GLN A 65 23.09 16.75 -24.03
C GLN A 65 23.18 15.91 -25.32
N LYS A 66 22.60 14.72 -25.33
CA LYS A 66 22.59 13.80 -26.48
C LYS A 66 21.41 13.98 -27.40
N LYS A 67 20.79 15.18 -27.48
CA LYS A 67 19.58 15.49 -28.27
C LYS A 67 19.58 14.97 -29.72
N ASN A 68 20.72 14.78 -30.35
CA ASN A 68 20.83 14.28 -31.73
C ASN A 68 20.99 12.74 -31.82
N GLY A 69 21.05 12.00 -30.72
CA GLY A 69 21.30 10.55 -30.69
C GLY A 69 20.07 9.66 -30.55
N PHE A 70 18.99 10.20 -30.02
CA PHE A 70 17.74 9.46 -29.89
C PHE A 70 16.85 9.64 -31.13
N LYS A 71 17.19 8.96 -32.22
CA LYS A 71 16.30 8.89 -33.37
C LYS A 71 14.99 8.20 -32.97
N ASN A 72 13.86 8.76 -33.42
CA ASN A 72 12.50 8.26 -33.24
C ASN A 72 12.22 6.86 -33.86
N SER A 73 13.23 5.99 -33.94
CA SER A 73 13.14 4.69 -34.62
C SER A 73 12.16 3.70 -33.98
N ASN A 74 11.68 3.99 -32.76
CA ASN A 74 10.85 3.06 -32.01
C ASN A 74 9.40 3.53 -31.76
N LYS A 75 8.93 4.64 -32.38
CA LYS A 75 7.56 5.12 -32.15
C LYS A 75 6.50 4.05 -32.42
N GLN A 76 6.66 3.28 -33.49
CA GLN A 76 5.68 2.25 -33.86
C GLN A 76 5.66 1.07 -32.86
N ASN A 77 6.82 0.66 -32.32
CA ASN A 77 6.87 -0.38 -31.30
C ASN A 77 6.30 0.09 -29.97
N VAL A 78 6.55 1.35 -29.60
CA VAL A 78 5.98 1.97 -28.40
C VAL A 78 4.45 2.08 -28.52
N SER A 79 3.91 2.49 -29.67
CA SER A 79 2.46 2.56 -29.89
C SER A 79 1.78 1.20 -29.73
N LYS A 80 2.34 0.15 -30.34
CA LYS A 80 1.83 -1.23 -30.19
C LYS A 80 1.87 -1.72 -28.74
N TRP A 81 2.89 -1.29 -27.99
CA TRP A 81 2.99 -1.63 -26.56
C TRP A 81 1.92 -0.91 -25.75
N TRP A 82 1.67 0.37 -26.03
CA TRP A 82 0.59 1.13 -25.41
C TRP A 82 -0.79 0.54 -25.71
N GLU A 83 -1.08 0.17 -26.97
CA GLU A 83 -2.33 -0.53 -27.32
C GLU A 83 -2.55 -1.78 -26.48
N LYS A 84 -1.47 -2.54 -26.21
CA LYS A 84 -1.54 -3.72 -25.36
C LYS A 84 -1.80 -3.36 -23.88
N ILE A 85 -1.18 -2.30 -23.38
CA ILE A 85 -1.42 -1.81 -22.01
C ILE A 85 -2.88 -1.33 -21.87
N GLU A 86 -3.41 -0.61 -22.83
CA GLU A 86 -4.81 -0.14 -22.79
C GLU A 86 -5.80 -1.32 -22.76
N LYS A 87 -5.58 -2.35 -23.59
CA LYS A 87 -6.38 -3.59 -23.52
C LYS A 87 -6.34 -4.27 -22.17
N TRP A 88 -5.21 -4.19 -21.45
CA TRP A 88 -5.13 -4.73 -20.09
C TRP A 88 -5.88 -3.86 -19.09
N ARG A 89 -5.86 -2.53 -19.26
CA ARG A 89 -6.61 -1.59 -18.42
C ARG A 89 -8.12 -1.77 -18.56
N GLU A 90 -8.60 -2.07 -19.77
CA GLU A 90 -10.02 -2.35 -20.05
C GLU A 90 -10.58 -3.53 -19.24
N LYS A 91 -9.71 -4.44 -18.76
CA LYS A 91 -10.14 -5.59 -17.95
C LYS A 91 -10.60 -5.24 -16.56
N ASP A 92 -10.41 -3.99 -16.12
CA ASP A 92 -10.75 -3.54 -14.76
C ASP A 92 -10.35 -4.54 -13.67
N SER A 93 -9.08 -4.91 -13.66
CA SER A 93 -8.54 -5.96 -12.77
C SER A 93 -8.69 -5.66 -11.28
N LEU A 94 -8.98 -4.41 -10.90
CA LEU A 94 -9.30 -4.00 -9.55
C LEU A 94 -10.81 -3.81 -9.34
N GLY A 95 -11.62 -4.11 -10.34
CA GLY A 95 -13.08 -4.05 -10.26
C GLY A 95 -13.63 -5.01 -9.22
N PHE A 96 -14.75 -4.63 -8.61
CA PHE A 96 -15.47 -5.46 -7.66
C PHE A 96 -16.98 -5.22 -7.79
N ILE A 97 -17.74 -6.24 -7.41
CA ILE A 97 -19.21 -6.16 -7.45
C ILE A 97 -19.70 -5.75 -6.07
N ASN A 98 -20.40 -4.63 -5.98
CA ASN A 98 -21.07 -4.19 -4.75
C ASN A 98 -22.19 -5.15 -4.39
N SER A 99 -22.38 -5.35 -3.09
CA SER A 99 -23.48 -6.12 -2.54
C SER A 99 -24.44 -5.19 -1.80
N LYS A 100 -25.74 -5.51 -1.83
CA LYS A 100 -26.75 -4.84 -0.99
C LYS A 100 -26.74 -5.38 0.45
N GLU A 101 -26.13 -6.54 0.66
CA GLU A 101 -26.14 -7.24 1.96
C GLU A 101 -24.90 -6.91 2.81
N THR A 102 -23.76 -6.64 2.14
CA THR A 102 -22.48 -6.42 2.82
C THR A 102 -21.70 -5.29 2.17
N ILE A 103 -21.03 -4.49 2.99
CA ILE A 103 -20.11 -3.46 2.51
C ILE A 103 -18.81 -4.14 2.09
N LYS A 104 -18.46 -4.01 0.81
CA LYS A 104 -17.16 -4.48 0.32
C LYS A 104 -16.05 -3.56 0.84
N PRO A 105 -14.92 -4.09 1.33
CA PRO A 105 -13.79 -3.28 1.81
C PRO A 105 -13.27 -2.30 0.75
N GLN A 106 -13.23 -2.73 -0.50
CA GLN A 106 -12.86 -1.89 -1.65
C GLN A 106 -13.78 -0.68 -1.76
N HIS A 107 -15.09 -0.88 -1.64
CA HIS A 107 -16.08 0.20 -1.67
C HIS A 107 -15.88 1.16 -0.50
N ALA A 108 -15.65 0.62 0.70
CA ALA A 108 -15.44 1.43 1.90
C ALA A 108 -14.22 2.35 1.73
N VAL A 109 -13.10 1.83 1.21
CA VAL A 109 -11.87 2.61 0.95
C VAL A 109 -12.08 3.64 -0.17
N GLN A 110 -12.76 3.27 -1.26
CA GLN A 110 -13.09 4.22 -2.33
C GLN A 110 -13.98 5.35 -1.80
N ARG A 111 -14.97 5.01 -0.98
CA ARG A 111 -15.85 6.02 -0.39
C ARG A 111 -15.10 6.94 0.56
N LEU A 112 -14.18 6.38 1.36
CA LEU A 112 -13.30 7.18 2.21
C LEU A 112 -12.47 8.19 1.38
N TYR A 113 -11.88 7.73 0.26
CA TYR A 113 -11.17 8.61 -0.65
C TYR A 113 -12.07 9.71 -1.20
N GLU A 114 -13.28 9.38 -1.70
CA GLU A 114 -14.22 10.37 -2.25
C GLU A 114 -14.60 11.46 -1.25
N LEU A 115 -14.72 11.10 0.03
CA LEU A 115 -15.04 12.04 1.11
C LEU A 115 -13.86 12.94 1.50
N THR A 116 -12.63 12.50 1.25
CA THR A 116 -11.41 13.17 1.73
C THR A 116 -10.52 13.74 0.63
N LYS A 117 -10.81 13.47 -0.65
CA LYS A 117 -9.96 13.84 -1.80
C LYS A 117 -9.67 15.34 -1.93
N ASN A 118 -10.51 16.20 -1.37
CA ASN A 118 -10.34 17.66 -1.40
C ASN A 118 -9.60 18.20 -0.17
N GLN A 119 -9.15 17.32 0.73
CA GLN A 119 -8.41 17.67 1.92
C GLN A 119 -6.96 17.17 1.81
N ASP A 120 -6.03 17.84 2.48
CA ASP A 120 -4.66 17.35 2.62
C ASP A 120 -4.61 16.29 3.70
N THR A 121 -4.89 15.05 3.32
CA THR A 121 -5.09 13.90 4.20
C THR A 121 -3.84 13.05 4.27
N PHE A 122 -3.49 12.61 5.47
CA PHE A 122 -2.48 11.60 5.73
C PHE A 122 -3.17 10.27 6.04
N ILE A 123 -2.74 9.22 5.37
CA ILE A 123 -3.22 7.86 5.62
C ILE A 123 -2.10 7.07 6.28
N THR A 124 -2.41 6.46 7.41
CA THR A 124 -1.61 5.37 7.96
C THR A 124 -2.34 4.06 7.73
N THR A 125 -1.64 2.95 7.66
CA THR A 125 -2.30 1.65 7.57
C THR A 125 -1.69 0.67 8.55
N GLU A 126 -2.55 -0.11 9.15
CA GLU A 126 -2.15 -1.38 9.74
C GLU A 126 -1.77 -2.38 8.62
N VAL A 127 -1.27 -3.55 8.98
CA VAL A 127 -0.81 -4.56 8.03
C VAL A 127 -1.81 -5.70 7.88
N GLY A 128 -2.19 -5.98 6.63
CA GLY A 128 -3.15 -7.00 6.25
C GLY A 128 -3.82 -6.70 4.90
N GLN A 129 -4.95 -7.33 4.61
CA GLN A 129 -5.70 -7.06 3.37
C GLN A 129 -6.15 -5.60 3.26
N HIS A 130 -6.52 -4.96 4.38
CA HIS A 130 -6.88 -3.55 4.43
C HIS A 130 -5.76 -2.62 3.93
N GLN A 131 -4.49 -2.96 4.18
CA GLN A 131 -3.32 -2.29 3.61
C GLN A 131 -3.31 -2.38 2.08
N MET A 132 -3.60 -3.57 1.54
CA MET A 132 -3.66 -3.78 0.09
C MET A 132 -4.81 -3.01 -0.53
N TRP A 133 -6.00 -3.01 0.08
CA TRP A 133 -7.14 -2.23 -0.39
C TRP A 133 -6.89 -0.72 -0.31
N ALA A 134 -6.19 -0.25 0.73
CA ALA A 134 -5.75 1.15 0.79
C ALA A 134 -4.83 1.50 -0.39
N ALA A 135 -3.82 0.66 -0.67
CA ALA A 135 -2.90 0.86 -1.79
C ALA A 135 -3.60 0.86 -3.16
N GLN A 136 -4.63 0.04 -3.33
CA GLN A 136 -5.33 -0.15 -4.60
C GLN A 136 -6.44 0.88 -4.85
N HIS A 137 -7.17 1.27 -3.81
CA HIS A 137 -8.42 2.02 -3.93
C HIS A 137 -8.39 3.43 -3.34
N TYR A 138 -7.40 3.79 -2.50
CA TYR A 138 -7.16 5.16 -2.07
C TYR A 138 -6.11 5.81 -2.98
N LYS A 139 -6.44 6.96 -3.59
CA LYS A 139 -5.55 7.62 -4.55
C LYS A 139 -4.70 8.67 -3.85
N PHE A 140 -3.39 8.60 -4.05
CA PHE A 140 -2.42 9.54 -3.50
C PHE A 140 -1.89 10.44 -4.62
N ASN A 141 -1.96 11.74 -4.43
CA ASN A 141 -1.52 12.76 -5.39
C ASN A 141 -0.33 13.60 -4.89
N LYS A 142 0.12 13.32 -3.66
CA LYS A 142 1.27 13.97 -3.03
C LYS A 142 2.19 12.91 -2.41
N PRO A 143 3.51 13.13 -2.40
CA PRO A 143 4.43 12.28 -1.66
C PRO A 143 4.20 12.39 -0.14
N ASN A 144 4.66 11.39 0.60
CA ASN A 144 4.62 11.36 2.07
C ASN A 144 3.19 11.55 2.63
N ARG A 145 2.19 10.96 1.96
CA ARG A 145 0.80 10.97 2.42
C ARG A 145 0.28 9.58 2.79
N TRP A 146 1.11 8.57 2.64
CA TRP A 146 0.81 7.20 3.03
C TRP A 146 1.98 6.60 3.82
N MET A 147 1.74 6.28 5.09
CA MET A 147 2.67 5.64 5.99
C MET A 147 2.20 4.20 6.25
N THR A 148 3.05 3.25 5.92
CA THR A 148 2.73 1.83 6.05
C THR A 148 3.99 1.01 6.28
N SER A 149 3.88 -0.09 7.00
CA SER A 149 4.98 -1.05 7.13
C SER A 149 5.04 -1.95 5.91
N GLY A 150 5.58 -1.43 4.78
CA GLY A 150 5.67 -2.13 3.50
C GLY A 150 6.88 -3.06 3.37
N GLY A 151 7.91 -2.86 4.17
CA GLY A 151 9.14 -3.67 4.15
C GLY A 151 9.04 -4.89 5.05
N LEU A 152 8.89 -4.67 6.35
CA LEU A 152 8.80 -5.74 7.35
C LEU A 152 7.38 -6.30 7.50
N GLY A 153 6.36 -5.47 7.29
CA GLY A 153 4.97 -5.88 7.41
C GLY A 153 4.52 -6.04 8.88
N THR A 154 4.87 -5.07 9.72
CA THR A 154 4.57 -5.10 11.16
C THR A 154 3.12 -4.74 11.43
N MET A 155 2.32 -5.68 11.88
CA MET A 155 0.99 -5.41 12.45
C MET A 155 1.13 -4.53 13.70
N GLY A 156 0.19 -3.61 13.92
CA GLY A 156 0.29 -2.63 15.01
C GLY A 156 1.10 -1.37 14.67
N TYR A 157 1.47 -1.18 13.41
CA TYR A 157 2.20 0.01 12.96
C TYR A 157 1.31 1.24 12.78
N GLY A 158 0.09 1.04 12.26
CA GLY A 158 -0.77 2.11 11.73
C GLY A 158 -1.19 3.13 12.77
N LEU A 159 -1.71 2.69 13.90
CA LEU A 159 -2.20 3.55 14.97
C LEU A 159 -1.09 4.40 15.63
N PRO A 160 0.06 3.84 16.07
CA PRO A 160 1.17 4.67 16.56
C PRO A 160 1.71 5.64 15.51
N ALA A 161 1.74 5.23 14.25
CA ALA A 161 2.14 6.14 13.16
C ALA A 161 1.14 7.29 13.00
N ALA A 162 -0.18 7.04 13.12
CA ALA A 162 -1.19 8.08 13.07
C ALA A 162 -1.01 9.10 14.20
N VAL A 163 -0.72 8.64 15.42
CA VAL A 163 -0.39 9.51 16.56
C VAL A 163 0.80 10.40 16.22
N GLY A 164 1.91 9.83 15.74
CA GLY A 164 3.10 10.59 15.38
C GLY A 164 2.85 11.61 14.26
N VAL A 165 2.11 11.20 13.22
CA VAL A 165 1.74 12.10 12.11
C VAL A 165 0.84 13.24 12.58
N GLN A 166 -0.13 12.97 13.45
CA GLN A 166 -1.02 14.01 13.95
C GLN A 166 -0.30 15.04 14.83
N ILE A 167 0.68 14.61 15.62
CA ILE A 167 1.55 15.51 16.39
C ILE A 167 2.36 16.39 15.44
N ALA A 168 2.91 15.84 14.38
CA ALA A 168 3.71 16.58 13.39
C ALA A 168 2.85 17.49 12.51
N HIS A 169 1.58 17.17 12.32
CA HIS A 169 0.65 17.89 11.45
C HIS A 169 -0.71 18.11 12.14
N PRO A 170 -0.77 18.97 13.17
CA PRO A 170 -1.95 19.12 14.04
C PRO A 170 -3.22 19.55 13.29
N ASP A 171 -3.08 20.34 12.23
CA ASP A 171 -4.22 20.89 11.45
C ASP A 171 -4.63 20.01 10.26
N LYS A 172 -4.05 18.83 10.13
CA LYS A 172 -4.34 17.93 9.00
C LYS A 172 -5.26 16.79 9.40
N LEU A 173 -5.98 16.27 8.43
CA LEU A 173 -6.75 15.06 8.62
C LEU A 173 -5.80 13.85 8.57
N VAL A 174 -5.79 13.08 9.64
CA VAL A 174 -5.03 11.83 9.76
C VAL A 174 -5.99 10.67 9.95
N ILE A 175 -5.87 9.66 9.11
CA ILE A 175 -6.75 8.48 9.13
C ILE A 175 -5.89 7.23 9.15
N ASP A 176 -6.12 6.38 10.15
CA ASP A 176 -5.58 5.03 10.19
C ASP A 176 -6.58 4.04 9.60
N ILE A 177 -6.20 3.35 8.52
CA ILE A 177 -7.00 2.26 7.93
C ILE A 177 -6.52 0.95 8.54
N ALA A 178 -7.35 0.39 9.39
CA ALA A 178 -7.00 -0.73 10.26
C ALA A 178 -7.84 -1.98 9.98
N GLY A 179 -7.27 -3.13 10.26
CA GLY A 179 -8.01 -4.37 10.50
C GLY A 179 -8.18 -4.59 12.00
N GLU A 180 -9.22 -5.33 12.38
CA GLU A 180 -9.57 -5.54 13.78
C GLU A 180 -8.44 -6.19 14.60
N ALA A 181 -7.77 -7.19 14.04
CA ALA A 181 -6.70 -7.89 14.77
C ALA A 181 -5.44 -7.03 14.91
N SER A 182 -5.11 -6.22 13.92
CA SER A 182 -3.88 -5.42 13.96
C SER A 182 -4.00 -4.18 14.83
N VAL A 183 -5.15 -3.50 14.84
CA VAL A 183 -5.36 -2.34 15.71
C VAL A 183 -5.33 -2.72 17.20
N LEU A 184 -5.72 -3.95 17.54
CA LEU A 184 -5.66 -4.45 18.91
C LEU A 184 -4.22 -4.63 19.43
N MET A 185 -3.25 -4.80 18.55
CA MET A 185 -1.85 -5.00 18.95
C MET A 185 -1.22 -3.77 19.61
N THR A 186 -1.75 -2.59 19.30
CA THR A 186 -1.28 -1.30 19.83
C THR A 186 -2.41 -0.40 20.31
N MET A 187 -3.54 -0.99 20.70
CA MET A 187 -4.76 -0.25 21.10
C MET A 187 -4.51 0.73 22.26
N GLN A 188 -3.50 0.51 23.09
CA GLN A 188 -3.11 1.43 24.16
C GLN A 188 -2.75 2.83 23.66
N GLU A 189 -2.35 2.97 22.38
CA GLU A 189 -2.06 4.28 21.80
C GLU A 189 -3.31 5.14 21.58
N MET A 190 -4.49 4.57 21.67
CA MET A 190 -5.74 5.33 21.75
C MET A 190 -5.75 6.22 22.99
N SER A 191 -5.18 5.76 24.13
CA SER A 191 -5.03 6.59 25.33
C SER A 191 -4.07 7.76 25.10
N THR A 192 -2.99 7.55 24.35
CA THR A 192 -2.08 8.62 23.93
C THR A 192 -2.81 9.66 23.08
N ALA A 193 -3.63 9.22 22.13
CA ALA A 193 -4.42 10.11 21.28
C ALA A 193 -5.40 10.98 22.11
N VAL A 194 -6.08 10.39 23.07
CA VAL A 194 -7.00 11.10 23.97
C VAL A 194 -6.24 12.05 24.88
N GLN A 195 -5.14 11.61 25.49
CA GLN A 195 -4.31 12.42 26.39
C GLN A 195 -3.84 13.73 25.75
N TYR A 196 -3.51 13.69 24.46
CA TYR A 196 -3.00 14.84 23.72
C TYR A 196 -4.04 15.49 22.80
N ASN A 197 -5.32 15.12 22.93
CA ASN A 197 -6.43 15.63 22.10
C ASN A 197 -6.15 15.53 20.60
N LEU A 198 -5.60 14.42 20.14
CA LEU A 198 -5.26 14.19 18.75
C LEU A 198 -6.51 13.75 17.96
N PRO A 199 -6.98 14.51 16.96
CA PRO A 199 -8.23 14.22 16.25
C PRO A 199 -8.08 13.15 15.17
N ILE A 200 -7.24 12.14 15.38
CA ILE A 200 -7.05 11.02 14.46
C ILE A 200 -8.37 10.28 14.21
N LYS A 201 -8.51 9.72 13.03
CA LYS A 201 -9.63 8.86 12.67
C LYS A 201 -9.13 7.44 12.51
N ILE A 202 -9.71 6.51 13.26
CA ILE A 202 -9.41 5.08 13.16
C ILE A 202 -10.53 4.43 12.36
N PHE A 203 -10.22 3.97 11.15
CA PHE A 203 -11.18 3.37 10.22
C PHE A 203 -10.99 1.86 10.19
N VAL A 204 -11.74 1.15 11.02
CA VAL A 204 -11.62 -0.30 11.18
C VAL A 204 -12.46 -1.05 10.16
N LEU A 205 -11.81 -1.85 9.32
CA LEU A 205 -12.44 -2.80 8.40
C LEU A 205 -12.51 -4.17 9.10
N ASN A 206 -13.57 -4.37 9.88
CA ASN A 206 -13.76 -5.58 10.66
C ASN A 206 -14.48 -6.66 9.84
N ASN A 207 -13.80 -7.75 9.57
CA ASN A 207 -14.36 -8.94 8.92
C ASN A 207 -14.15 -10.22 9.74
N GLN A 208 -13.67 -10.10 10.98
CA GLN A 208 -13.38 -11.20 11.91
C GLN A 208 -12.29 -12.18 11.43
N TYR A 209 -11.47 -11.76 10.48
CA TYR A 209 -10.39 -12.59 9.95
C TYR A 209 -9.07 -11.85 9.85
N MET A 210 -7.99 -12.53 10.19
CA MET A 210 -6.67 -12.17 9.70
C MET A 210 -6.63 -12.48 8.18
N GLY A 211 -7.18 -11.55 7.40
CA GLY A 211 -7.56 -11.79 6.02
C GLY A 211 -6.40 -12.18 5.10
N MET A 212 -5.18 -11.64 5.34
CA MET A 212 -3.98 -12.02 4.59
C MET A 212 -3.59 -13.47 4.88
N VAL A 213 -3.64 -13.90 6.14
CA VAL A 213 -3.35 -15.27 6.55
C VAL A 213 -4.35 -16.23 5.92
N ARG A 214 -5.64 -15.92 6.03
CA ARG A 214 -6.71 -16.71 5.38
C ARG A 214 -6.52 -16.82 3.87
N GLN A 215 -6.16 -15.73 3.20
CA GLN A 215 -5.92 -15.72 1.75
C GLN A 215 -4.80 -16.71 1.37
N TRP A 216 -3.74 -16.77 2.13
CA TRP A 216 -2.66 -17.73 1.90
C TRP A 216 -3.12 -19.18 2.12
N GLN A 217 -3.87 -19.42 3.19
CA GLN A 217 -4.45 -20.73 3.46
C GLN A 217 -5.37 -21.16 2.31
N GLU A 218 -6.15 -20.24 1.77
CA GLU A 218 -7.08 -20.51 0.68
C GLU A 218 -6.38 -20.79 -0.64
N LEU A 219 -5.35 -20.01 -0.99
CA LEU A 219 -4.69 -20.09 -2.29
C LEU A 219 -3.56 -21.13 -2.35
N LEU A 220 -2.84 -21.33 -1.24
CA LEU A 220 -1.60 -22.12 -1.21
C LEU A 220 -1.65 -23.36 -0.33
N HIS A 221 -2.66 -23.47 0.55
CA HIS A 221 -2.75 -24.54 1.53
C HIS A 221 -4.09 -25.28 1.46
N GLU A 222 -4.63 -25.46 0.24
CA GLU A 222 -5.83 -26.29 -0.03
C GLU A 222 -7.04 -25.97 0.84
N LYS A 223 -7.16 -24.68 1.28
CA LYS A 223 -8.21 -24.20 2.19
C LYS A 223 -8.16 -24.83 3.60
N ASN A 224 -7.01 -25.29 4.02
CA ASN A 224 -6.79 -25.71 5.39
C ASN A 224 -6.70 -24.49 6.31
N TYR A 225 -7.86 -24.01 6.79
CA TYR A 225 -7.94 -22.85 7.66
C TYR A 225 -7.55 -23.21 9.08
N SER A 226 -6.63 -22.43 9.66
CA SER A 226 -6.19 -22.58 11.03
C SER A 226 -5.87 -21.22 11.63
N GLU A 227 -6.46 -20.90 12.77
CA GLU A 227 -6.19 -19.69 13.58
C GLU A 227 -6.25 -18.36 12.84
N SER A 228 -6.97 -18.30 11.71
CA SER A 228 -7.17 -17.07 10.92
C SER A 228 -8.49 -16.38 11.19
N TYR A 229 -9.41 -17.02 11.92
CA TYR A 229 -10.68 -16.48 12.36
C TYR A 229 -10.60 -15.98 13.80
N SER A 230 -11.11 -14.79 14.06
CA SER A 230 -11.17 -14.19 15.38
C SER A 230 -12.58 -14.34 15.94
N GLU A 231 -12.82 -15.41 16.70
CA GLU A 231 -14.15 -15.72 17.26
C GLU A 231 -14.52 -14.74 18.39
N ALA A 232 -13.56 -14.39 19.24
CA ALA A 232 -13.76 -13.56 20.43
C ALA A 232 -13.10 -12.18 20.26
N LEU A 233 -13.67 -11.33 19.42
CA LEU A 233 -13.26 -9.93 19.31
C LEU A 233 -13.93 -9.07 20.39
N PRO A 234 -13.25 -8.02 20.88
CA PRO A 234 -13.88 -7.05 21.75
C PRO A 234 -14.98 -6.29 21.00
N ASP A 235 -15.93 -5.77 21.73
CA ASP A 235 -16.86 -4.75 21.24
C ASP A 235 -16.04 -3.44 21.07
N PHE A 236 -15.73 -3.11 19.83
CA PHE A 236 -14.91 -1.93 19.50
C PHE A 236 -15.58 -0.61 19.88
N VAL A 237 -16.91 -0.57 19.93
CA VAL A 237 -17.69 0.59 20.39
C VAL A 237 -17.43 0.81 21.88
N LYS A 238 -17.61 -0.23 22.69
CA LYS A 238 -17.34 -0.16 24.14
C LYS A 238 -15.86 0.10 24.43
N LEU A 239 -14.96 -0.43 23.63
CA LEU A 239 -13.52 -0.16 23.75
C LEU A 239 -13.23 1.34 23.51
N ALA A 240 -13.81 1.92 22.46
CA ALA A 240 -13.68 3.34 22.17
C ALA A 240 -14.26 4.21 23.31
N GLU A 241 -15.44 3.88 23.81
CA GLU A 241 -16.07 4.55 24.95
C GLU A 241 -15.22 4.47 26.22
N ALA A 242 -14.71 3.28 26.55
CA ALA A 242 -13.86 3.06 27.71
C ALA A 242 -12.56 3.90 27.65
N LEU A 243 -12.05 4.18 26.47
CA LEU A 243 -10.89 5.01 26.21
C LEU A 243 -11.24 6.49 25.95
N SER A 244 -12.51 6.89 26.17
CA SER A 244 -13.00 8.25 25.95
C SER A 244 -12.89 8.74 24.50
N LEU A 245 -12.94 7.83 23.54
CA LEU A 245 -13.03 8.16 22.12
C LEU A 245 -14.51 8.33 21.72
N ILE A 246 -14.75 9.21 20.74
CA ILE A 246 -16.05 9.31 20.07
C ILE A 246 -16.07 8.26 18.95
N HIS A 247 -17.11 7.45 18.92
CA HIS A 247 -17.28 6.42 17.90
C HIS A 247 -18.47 6.70 16.98
N ILE A 248 -18.37 6.23 15.74
CA ILE A 248 -19.46 6.15 14.77
C ILE A 248 -19.44 4.73 14.22
N SER A 249 -20.52 3.99 14.36
CA SER A 249 -20.68 2.66 13.79
C SER A 249 -21.69 2.69 12.65
N GLU A 250 -21.32 2.15 11.50
CA GLU A 250 -22.23 1.84 10.41
C GLU A 250 -22.51 0.34 10.43
N PRO A 251 -23.79 -0.08 10.34
CA PRO A 251 -24.10 -1.49 10.30
C PRO A 251 -23.51 -2.12 9.04
N THR A 252 -22.82 -3.22 9.21
CA THR A 252 -22.27 -4.02 8.10
C THR A 252 -23.37 -4.62 7.20
N ARG A 253 -24.60 -4.58 7.65
CA ARG A 253 -25.80 -4.94 6.88
C ARG A 253 -26.63 -3.69 6.64
N LEU A 254 -26.85 -3.37 5.37
CA LEU A 254 -27.92 -2.44 5.03
C LEU A 254 -29.21 -3.07 5.54
N ARG A 255 -29.82 -2.46 6.55
CA ARG A 255 -31.20 -2.83 6.92
C ARG A 255 -32.08 -2.47 5.73
N SER A 256 -32.69 -3.49 5.16
CA SER A 256 -33.77 -3.38 4.15
C SER A 256 -34.92 -2.54 4.66
#